data_b1a8cb5d352ced7dcf1d8f482a5a976b
#
_entry.id   b1a8cb5d352ced7dcf1d8f482a5a976b
#
_cell.length_a   1.000
_cell.length_b   1.000
_cell.length_c   1.000
_cell.angle_alpha   90.00
_cell.angle_beta   90.00
_cell.angle_gamma   90.00
#
_symmetry.space_group_name_H-M   'P 1'
#
loop_
_entity.id
_entity.type
_entity.pdbx_description
1 polymer ?
#
loop_
_entity_poly.entity_id
_entity_poly.type
_entity_poly.pdbx_seq_one_letter_code
_entity_poly.pdbx_strand_id
1 'polypeptide(L)'
;MIPVIEKAIIDANLGLTPSNNGESIRCTVPALTEDRRKDLIKKAKAAGENAKVSVRNARRDAIELLKKANKDGMPEDLQKEYEQLVQKETDAFTKKTDELVSAKEKEIMTV
;
A
#
# COMPACT_ATOMS: atom_id res chain seq x y z
N MET A 1 -17.82 24.44 -10.40
CA MET A 1 -17.27 23.19 -9.80
C MET A 1 -16.95 22.12 -10.82
N ILE A 2 -17.84 21.87 -11.80
CA ILE A 2 -17.60 20.84 -12.83
C ILE A 2 -16.27 21.00 -13.57
N PRO A 3 -15.88 22.18 -14.09
CA PRO A 3 -14.60 22.33 -14.77
C PRO A 3 -13.39 22.05 -13.88
N VAL A 4 -13.48 22.38 -12.60
CA VAL A 4 -12.42 22.14 -11.62
C VAL A 4 -12.23 20.63 -11.37
N ILE A 5 -13.33 19.91 -11.22
CA ILE A 5 -13.33 18.46 -11.01
C ILE A 5 -12.83 17.74 -12.26
N GLU A 6 -13.31 18.14 -13.44
CA GLU A 6 -12.89 17.57 -14.72
C GLU A 6 -11.37 17.74 -14.94
N LYS A 7 -10.84 18.92 -14.67
CA LYS A 7 -9.41 19.19 -14.75
C LYS A 7 -8.62 18.33 -13.76
N ALA A 8 -9.10 18.21 -12.53
CA ALA A 8 -8.45 17.39 -11.51
C ALA A 8 -8.36 15.92 -11.92
N ILE A 9 -9.42 15.39 -12.56
CA ILE A 9 -9.43 14.02 -13.08
C ILE A 9 -8.39 13.84 -14.20
N ILE A 10 -8.32 14.81 -15.11
CA ILE A 10 -7.33 14.79 -16.21
C ILE A 10 -5.91 14.86 -15.66
N ASP A 11 -5.65 15.80 -14.75
CA ASP A 11 -4.32 16.02 -14.15
C ASP A 11 -3.85 14.82 -13.31
N ALA A 12 -4.78 14.08 -12.70
CA ALA A 12 -4.46 12.89 -11.94
C ALA A 12 -3.97 11.70 -12.78
N ASN A 13 -4.16 11.77 -14.10
CA ASN A 13 -3.71 10.76 -15.06
C ASN A 13 -4.13 9.34 -14.68
N LEU A 14 -5.43 9.17 -14.40
CA LEU A 14 -6.01 7.90 -13.96
C LEU A 14 -6.33 6.93 -15.12
N GLY A 15 -6.10 7.37 -16.36
CA GLY A 15 -6.53 6.61 -17.54
C GLY A 15 -8.02 6.74 -17.82
N LEU A 16 -8.68 7.71 -17.21
CA LEU A 16 -10.09 8.00 -17.40
C LEU A 16 -10.22 9.26 -18.24
N THR A 17 -11.20 9.26 -19.16
CA THR A 17 -11.54 10.44 -19.95
C THR A 17 -12.84 11.01 -19.43
N PRO A 18 -12.83 12.13 -18.68
CA PRO A 18 -14.04 12.72 -18.18
C PRO A 18 -14.81 13.45 -19.30
N SER A 19 -16.11 13.38 -19.26
CA SER A 19 -16.99 14.20 -20.07
C SER A 19 -18.08 14.80 -19.18
N ASN A 20 -18.54 16.00 -19.50
CA ASN A 20 -19.59 16.65 -18.73
C ASN A 20 -20.75 17.08 -19.65
N ASN A 21 -21.95 17.14 -19.06
CA ASN A 21 -23.16 17.65 -19.72
C ASN A 21 -23.67 18.94 -19.10
N GLY A 22 -22.84 19.61 -18.29
CA GLY A 22 -23.19 20.80 -17.53
C GLY A 22 -23.79 20.54 -16.14
N GLU A 23 -24.27 19.34 -15.87
CA GLU A 23 -24.86 18.94 -14.59
C GLU A 23 -24.06 17.85 -13.88
N SER A 24 -23.45 16.95 -14.65
CA SER A 24 -22.69 15.83 -14.11
C SER A 24 -21.45 15.54 -14.93
N ILE A 25 -20.48 14.88 -14.33
CA ILE A 25 -19.26 14.39 -14.98
C ILE A 25 -19.37 12.88 -15.10
N ARG A 26 -19.14 12.36 -16.29
CA ARG A 26 -19.08 10.92 -16.56
C ARG A 26 -17.64 10.55 -16.87
N CYS A 27 -17.15 9.53 -16.19
CA CYS A 27 -15.85 8.93 -16.48
C CYS A 27 -16.08 7.53 -17.03
N THR A 28 -15.74 7.31 -18.28
CA THR A 28 -15.82 5.98 -18.88
C THR A 28 -14.59 5.20 -18.47
N VAL A 29 -14.80 4.04 -17.86
CA VAL A 29 -13.71 3.11 -17.54
C VAL A 29 -13.35 2.38 -18.83
N PRO A 30 -12.09 2.52 -19.32
CA PRO A 30 -11.68 1.84 -20.55
C PRO A 30 -11.62 0.33 -20.34
N ALA A 31 -11.78 -0.41 -21.44
CA ALA A 31 -11.58 -1.86 -21.42
C ALA A 31 -10.13 -2.17 -21.03
N LEU A 32 -9.94 -3.25 -20.23
CA LEU A 32 -8.62 -3.67 -19.80
C LEU A 32 -7.90 -4.34 -20.97
N THR A 33 -6.86 -3.67 -21.50
CA THR A 33 -5.92 -4.27 -22.43
C THR A 33 -4.85 -5.05 -21.66
N GLU A 34 -4.10 -5.89 -22.37
CA GLU A 34 -2.97 -6.62 -21.77
C GLU A 34 -1.92 -5.68 -21.20
N ASP A 35 -1.59 -4.62 -21.93
CA ASP A 35 -0.63 -3.60 -21.46
C ASP A 35 -1.14 -2.87 -20.22
N ARG A 36 -2.42 -2.56 -20.18
CA ARG A 36 -3.04 -1.92 -19.01
C ARG A 36 -3.00 -2.83 -17.79
N ARG A 37 -3.24 -4.12 -17.98
CA ARG A 37 -3.15 -5.13 -16.90
C ARG A 37 -1.72 -5.19 -16.35
N LYS A 38 -0.72 -5.19 -17.20
CA LYS A 38 0.69 -5.18 -16.78
C LYS A 38 1.03 -3.93 -15.96
N ASP A 39 0.55 -2.77 -16.39
CA ASP A 39 0.76 -1.52 -15.65
C ASP A 39 0.08 -1.54 -14.27
N LEU A 40 -1.13 -2.09 -14.18
CA LEU A 40 -1.83 -2.24 -12.92
C LEU A 40 -1.13 -3.20 -11.98
N ILE A 41 -0.57 -4.29 -12.50
CA ILE A 41 0.23 -5.24 -11.71
C ILE A 41 1.48 -4.57 -11.17
N LYS A 42 2.18 -3.77 -11.98
CA LYS A 42 3.34 -3.00 -11.52
C LYS A 42 2.97 -2.04 -10.39
N LYS A 43 1.84 -1.35 -10.52
CA LYS A 43 1.34 -0.45 -9.48
C LYS A 43 1.01 -1.21 -8.19
N ALA A 44 0.38 -2.36 -8.29
CA ALA A 44 0.06 -3.20 -7.14
C ALA A 44 1.32 -3.69 -6.43
N LYS A 45 2.31 -4.15 -7.18
CA LYS A 45 3.61 -4.57 -6.62
C LYS A 45 4.35 -3.42 -5.95
N ALA A 46 4.37 -2.24 -6.58
CA ALA A 46 5.00 -1.06 -6.00
C ALA A 46 4.31 -0.63 -4.69
N ALA A 47 2.99 -0.66 -4.65
CA ALA A 47 2.23 -0.38 -3.44
C ALA A 47 2.55 -1.40 -2.33
N GLY A 48 2.67 -2.68 -2.67
CA GLY A 48 3.08 -3.74 -1.74
C GLY A 48 4.48 -3.51 -1.17
N GLU A 49 5.44 -3.15 -2.01
CA GLU A 49 6.81 -2.84 -1.56
C GLU A 49 6.83 -1.62 -0.63
N ASN A 50 6.08 -0.56 -0.95
CA ASN A 50 5.95 0.61 -0.10
C ASN A 50 5.34 0.26 1.27
N ALA A 51 4.34 -0.60 1.30
CA ALA A 51 3.74 -1.08 2.53
C ALA A 51 4.75 -1.86 3.38
N LYS A 52 5.54 -2.72 2.77
CA LYS A 52 6.61 -3.47 3.46
C LYS A 52 7.68 -2.55 4.03
N VAL A 53 8.07 -1.50 3.30
CA VAL A 53 9.01 -0.49 3.81
C VAL A 53 8.44 0.20 5.05
N SER A 54 7.17 0.56 5.05
CA SER A 54 6.50 1.15 6.21
C SER A 54 6.48 0.20 7.40
N VAL A 55 6.22 -1.08 7.17
CA VAL A 55 6.24 -2.11 8.22
C VAL A 55 7.65 -2.26 8.80
N ARG A 56 8.69 -2.27 7.96
CA ARG A 56 10.09 -2.34 8.43
C ARG A 56 10.47 -1.11 9.25
N ASN A 57 10.03 0.07 8.83
CA ASN A 57 10.30 1.30 9.58
C ASN A 57 9.62 1.26 10.95
N ALA A 58 8.38 0.82 11.03
CA ALA A 58 7.66 0.64 12.29
C ALA A 58 8.39 -0.37 13.20
N ARG A 59 8.88 -1.47 12.65
CA ARG A 59 9.69 -2.46 13.39
C ARG A 59 10.95 -1.83 13.96
N ARG A 60 11.66 -1.07 13.15
CA ARG A 60 12.90 -0.39 13.57
C ARG A 60 12.63 0.57 14.73
N ASP A 61 11.59 1.38 14.60
CA ASP A 61 11.19 2.33 15.63
C ASP A 61 10.82 1.61 16.95
N ALA A 62 10.10 0.51 16.85
CA ALA A 62 9.73 -0.30 18.01
C ALA A 62 10.97 -0.89 18.70
N ILE A 63 11.93 -1.40 17.95
CA ILE A 63 13.18 -1.95 18.49
C ILE A 63 14.01 -0.85 19.16
N GLU A 64 14.09 0.33 18.57
CA GLU A 64 14.78 1.47 19.19
C GLU A 64 14.15 1.87 20.51
N LEU A 65 12.81 1.88 20.60
CA LEU A 65 12.09 2.13 21.84
C LEU A 65 12.41 1.07 22.91
N LEU A 66 12.50 -0.20 22.52
CA LEU A 66 12.86 -1.29 23.42
C LEU A 66 14.28 -1.15 23.96
N LYS A 67 15.24 -0.79 23.10
CA LYS A 67 16.61 -0.53 23.50
C LYS A 67 16.71 0.63 24.48
N LYS A 68 15.95 1.69 24.24
CA LYS A 68 15.88 2.83 25.10
C LYS A 68 15.27 2.49 26.46
N ALA A 69 14.20 1.69 26.47
CA ALA A 69 13.59 1.18 27.71
C ALA A 69 14.57 0.32 28.51
N ASN A 70 15.40 -0.51 27.84
CA ASN A 70 16.42 -1.29 28.50
C ASN A 70 17.45 -0.41 29.23
N LYS A 71 17.89 0.68 28.60
CA LYS A 71 18.77 1.66 29.24
C LYS A 71 18.12 2.32 30.45
N ASP A 72 16.80 2.48 30.44
CA ASP A 72 16.02 3.08 31.52
C ASP A 72 15.65 2.08 32.64
N GLY A 73 16.15 0.85 32.58
CA GLY A 73 15.98 -0.15 33.61
C GLY A 73 15.15 -1.38 33.26
N MET A 74 14.69 -1.51 32.03
CA MET A 74 13.98 -2.71 31.58
C MET A 74 14.91 -3.92 31.57
N PRO A 75 14.50 -5.09 32.12
CA PRO A 75 15.33 -6.30 32.08
C PRO A 75 15.63 -6.76 30.64
N GLU A 76 16.84 -7.24 30.41
CA GLU A 76 17.29 -7.70 29.09
C GLU A 76 16.43 -8.86 28.56
N ASP A 77 16.03 -9.79 29.44
CA ASP A 77 15.16 -10.91 29.07
C ASP A 77 13.82 -10.45 28.52
N LEU A 78 13.25 -9.45 29.15
CA LEU A 78 11.98 -8.85 28.73
C LEU A 78 12.13 -8.10 27.40
N GLN A 79 13.24 -7.42 27.21
CA GLN A 79 13.59 -6.78 25.93
C GLN A 79 13.63 -7.80 24.80
N LYS A 80 14.31 -8.92 24.99
CA LYS A 80 14.39 -9.99 23.98
C LYS A 80 13.03 -10.58 23.67
N GLU A 81 12.20 -10.78 24.67
CA GLU A 81 10.84 -11.29 24.50
C GLU A 81 10.01 -10.34 23.64
N TYR A 82 10.04 -9.05 23.92
CA TYR A 82 9.34 -8.05 23.11
C TYR A 82 9.91 -7.89 21.72
N GLU A 83 11.22 -7.99 21.53
CA GLU A 83 11.84 -7.99 20.21
C GLU A 83 11.34 -9.16 19.35
N GLN A 84 11.18 -10.34 19.96
CA GLN A 84 10.60 -11.50 19.27
C GLN A 84 9.14 -11.28 18.89
N LEU A 85 8.34 -10.66 19.75
CA LEU A 85 6.96 -10.30 19.44
C LEU A 85 6.88 -9.31 18.30
N VAL A 86 7.72 -8.27 18.31
CA VAL A 86 7.80 -7.29 17.22
C VAL A 86 8.16 -7.96 15.90
N GLN A 87 9.13 -8.88 15.92
CA GLN A 87 9.52 -9.61 14.72
C GLN A 87 8.39 -10.50 14.20
N LYS A 88 7.69 -11.19 15.10
CA LYS A 88 6.55 -12.05 14.76
C LYS A 88 5.43 -11.24 14.11
N GLU A 89 5.07 -10.09 14.67
CA GLU A 89 4.07 -9.20 14.09
C GLU A 89 4.51 -8.64 12.74
N THR A 90 5.79 -8.27 12.61
CA THR A 90 6.35 -7.80 11.34
C THR A 90 6.25 -8.86 10.25
N ASP A 91 6.61 -10.10 10.57
CA ASP A 91 6.52 -11.22 9.63
C ASP A 91 5.07 -11.50 9.22
N ALA A 92 4.14 -11.43 10.18
CA ALA A 92 2.72 -11.64 9.92
C ALA A 92 2.15 -10.58 8.97
N PHE A 93 2.46 -9.31 9.17
CA PHE A 93 1.99 -8.23 8.31
C PHE A 93 2.69 -8.20 6.95
N THR A 94 3.95 -8.57 6.87
CA THR A 94 4.67 -8.73 5.61
C THR A 94 4.03 -9.84 4.77
N LYS A 95 3.74 -10.97 5.37
CA LYS A 95 3.03 -12.09 4.73
C LYS A 95 1.65 -11.66 4.25
N LYS A 96 0.89 -10.97 5.09
CA LYS A 96 -0.43 -10.47 4.73
C LYS A 96 -0.38 -9.51 3.55
N THR A 97 0.63 -8.64 3.50
CA THR A 97 0.87 -7.74 2.37
C THR A 97 1.12 -8.53 1.09
N ASP A 98 1.97 -9.54 1.12
CA ASP A 98 2.27 -10.40 -0.03
C ASP A 98 1.03 -11.15 -0.50
N GLU A 99 0.23 -11.66 0.41
CA GLU A 99 -1.03 -12.35 0.09
C GLU A 99 -2.04 -11.42 -0.59
N LEU A 100 -2.17 -10.19 -0.10
CA LEU A 100 -3.06 -9.19 -0.70
C LEU A 100 -2.59 -8.78 -2.10
N VAL A 101 -1.30 -8.59 -2.31
CA VAL A 101 -0.73 -8.26 -3.62
C VAL A 101 -0.96 -9.42 -4.60
N SER A 102 -0.68 -10.64 -4.17
CA SER A 102 -0.90 -11.84 -4.99
C SER A 102 -2.37 -12.01 -5.37
N ALA A 103 -3.28 -11.81 -4.43
CA ALA A 103 -4.71 -11.86 -4.68
C ALA A 103 -5.14 -10.80 -5.70
N LYS A 104 -4.59 -9.58 -5.57
CA LYS A 104 -4.89 -8.49 -6.48
C LYS A 104 -4.35 -8.74 -7.89
N GLU A 105 -3.16 -9.32 -8.00
CA GLU A 105 -2.60 -9.72 -9.30
C GLU A 105 -3.52 -10.72 -10.02
N LYS A 106 -4.02 -11.72 -9.30
CA LYS A 106 -4.97 -12.70 -9.86
C LYS A 106 -6.27 -12.03 -10.30
N GLU A 107 -6.79 -11.13 -9.48
CA GLU A 107 -8.00 -10.38 -9.79
C GLU A 107 -7.82 -9.53 -11.07
N ILE A 108 -6.69 -8.84 -11.20
CA ILE A 108 -6.38 -8.03 -12.39
C ILE A 108 -6.29 -8.90 -13.63
N MET A 109 -5.71 -10.09 -13.53
CA MET A 109 -5.56 -11.00 -14.68
C MET A 109 -6.86 -11.70 -15.05
N THR A 110 -7.82 -11.78 -14.14
CA THR A 110 -9.08 -12.53 -14.34
C THR A 110 -10.18 -11.66 -14.97
N VAL A 111 -10.13 -10.36 -14.79
CA VAL A 111 -11.17 -9.41 -15.25
C VAL A 111 -11.03 -9.06 -16.74
#